data_87e50a9077b3317fd2a3126fd48320b9
#
_entry.id   87e50a9077b3317fd2a3126fd48320b9
#
_cell.length_a   1.000
_cell.length_b   1.000
_cell.length_c   1.000
_cell.angle_alpha   90.00
_cell.angle_beta   90.00
_cell.angle_gamma   90.00
#
_symmetry.space_group_name_H-M   'P 1'
#
loop_
_entity.id
_entity.type
_entity.pdbx_description
1 polymer ?
#
loop_
_entity_poly.entity_id
_entity_poly.type
_entity_poly.pdbx_seq_one_letter_code
_entity_poly.pdbx_strand_id
1 'polypeptide(L)'
;MSWQPELDELRRRQAMTREMGGADKVKRQHDGGRLTVRERIERLVDKDSFREIGSIAGKAEYDSKNDLLHLTPANAVMGRAKIDGRHVAVTGDDFTVRGGSADATIKEKDLFIERYANQFRVPLIRLIEGSGGGGSVKTIETTGRANVPGVRGWEMVVNNMGTIPTVGLGLGSVAGLGAARLAATHYSVMVKEISAMFVAGPPVVNRLSPRQFDKQDLGGWEIQLRAGAIDEATDTEDEAFACARRFLSYLPSSVYDVPARGPVTDDPDRREESLFDAIPRDIRKVYRIRPIIEKVVDQGSFFEMGKLYGRSVVTGLARVDGWPIAVMASDPMFYGGGWTADACQKVERFVDTAQTFHLPVVYFCDCPGFLIGLEAEKSGVIRQGVRAMSAMFQTTVPWCSFIIRNAFGVAGAAHQNGGRLNWRYAWPSGRWGSLPLEGGIEAAYRADLDAAPDRKAKMEEIEERLNKLRSPFRSAETFWIEEIIDPRDTRRILCEFVDVAAPVRGVGPSTHWMRP
;
A
#
# COMPACT_ATOMS: atom_id res chain seq x y z
N MET A 1 -50.17 -8.96 -25.68
CA MET A 1 -49.18 -7.94 -26.05
C MET A 1 -47.83 -8.39 -25.53
N SER A 2 -46.78 -8.26 -26.32
CA SER A 2 -45.42 -8.68 -25.97
C SER A 2 -44.62 -7.43 -25.53
N TRP A 3 -43.67 -7.59 -24.60
CA TRP A 3 -42.69 -6.56 -24.22
C TRP A 3 -41.52 -6.45 -25.20
N GLN A 4 -41.64 -7.01 -26.41
CA GLN A 4 -40.53 -7.01 -27.38
C GLN A 4 -40.10 -5.60 -27.81
N PRO A 5 -41.02 -4.62 -28.05
CA PRO A 5 -40.61 -3.25 -28.40
C PRO A 5 -39.75 -2.59 -27.35
N GLU A 6 -40.07 -2.77 -26.06
CA GLU A 6 -39.32 -2.19 -24.95
C GLU A 6 -37.96 -2.88 -24.77
N LEU A 7 -37.87 -4.17 -25.04
CA LEU A 7 -36.60 -4.91 -25.03
C LEU A 7 -35.70 -4.46 -26.20
N ASP A 8 -36.27 -4.18 -27.35
CA ASP A 8 -35.53 -3.70 -28.51
C ASP A 8 -35.03 -2.24 -28.26
N GLU A 9 -35.86 -1.40 -27.62
CA GLU A 9 -35.43 -0.07 -27.20
C GLU A 9 -34.32 -0.12 -26.13
N LEU A 10 -34.42 -1.02 -25.17
CA LEU A 10 -33.34 -1.24 -24.19
C LEU A 10 -32.02 -1.63 -24.89
N ARG A 11 -32.06 -2.56 -25.82
CA ARG A 11 -30.87 -2.98 -26.58
C ARG A 11 -30.29 -1.83 -27.43
N ARG A 12 -31.15 -1.03 -28.04
CA ARG A 12 -30.75 0.17 -28.78
C ARG A 12 -29.99 1.16 -27.89
N ARG A 13 -30.52 1.46 -26.70
CA ARG A 13 -29.86 2.34 -25.72
C ARG A 13 -28.53 1.78 -25.22
N GLN A 14 -28.49 0.50 -24.95
CA GLN A 14 -27.25 -0.18 -24.57
C GLN A 14 -26.20 -0.16 -25.67
N ALA A 15 -26.60 -0.28 -26.93
CA ALA A 15 -25.70 -0.14 -28.07
C ALA A 15 -25.09 1.27 -28.14
N MET A 16 -25.94 2.31 -28.02
CA MET A 16 -25.47 3.71 -28.01
C MET A 16 -24.44 3.98 -26.89
N THR A 17 -24.68 3.46 -25.68
CA THR A 17 -23.75 3.68 -24.56
C THR A 17 -22.45 2.89 -24.69
N ARG A 18 -22.45 1.79 -25.44
CA ARG A 18 -21.23 1.02 -25.73
C ARG A 18 -20.30 1.70 -26.74
N GLU A 19 -20.79 2.66 -27.50
CA GLU A 19 -19.96 3.49 -28.38
C GLU A 19 -19.03 4.42 -27.60
N MET A 20 -19.22 4.54 -26.28
CA MET A 20 -18.41 5.37 -25.37
C MET A 20 -18.37 6.84 -25.89
N GLY A 21 -17.20 7.45 -26.05
CA GLY A 21 -17.05 8.77 -26.61
C GLY A 21 -17.06 8.82 -28.16
N GLY A 22 -17.32 7.69 -28.83
CA GLY A 22 -17.31 7.51 -30.28
C GLY A 22 -15.96 7.03 -30.82
N ALA A 23 -15.99 6.49 -32.07
CA ALA A 23 -14.87 5.78 -32.69
C ALA A 23 -13.56 6.59 -32.71
N ASP A 24 -13.61 7.88 -33.03
CA ASP A 24 -12.40 8.73 -33.09
C ASP A 24 -11.71 8.88 -31.73
N LYS A 25 -12.49 8.96 -30.65
CA LYS A 25 -11.91 9.10 -29.30
C LYS A 25 -11.41 7.76 -28.76
N VAL A 26 -12.08 6.66 -29.09
CA VAL A 26 -11.59 5.31 -28.84
C VAL A 26 -10.28 5.07 -29.57
N LYS A 27 -10.22 5.41 -30.87
CA LYS A 27 -8.98 5.32 -31.65
C LYS A 27 -7.84 6.14 -31.01
N ARG A 28 -8.12 7.37 -30.56
CA ARG A 28 -7.12 8.22 -29.88
C ARG A 28 -6.63 7.61 -28.57
N GLN A 29 -7.50 6.90 -27.84
CA GLN A 29 -7.11 6.18 -26.62
C GLN A 29 -6.10 5.07 -26.95
N HIS A 30 -6.37 4.27 -27.98
CA HIS A 30 -5.48 3.22 -28.45
C HIS A 30 -4.18 3.76 -29.04
N ASP A 31 -4.24 4.81 -29.86
CA ASP A 31 -3.05 5.48 -30.43
C ASP A 31 -2.11 6.02 -29.31
N GLY A 32 -2.67 6.32 -28.13
CA GLY A 32 -1.93 6.69 -26.92
C GLY A 32 -1.43 5.51 -26.09
N GLY A 33 -1.49 4.28 -26.60
CA GLY A 33 -1.03 3.06 -25.91
C GLY A 33 -1.89 2.62 -24.73
N ARG A 34 -3.17 3.06 -24.67
CA ARG A 34 -4.08 2.81 -23.55
C ARG A 34 -5.30 2.02 -23.99
N LEU A 35 -5.74 1.13 -23.09
CA LEU A 35 -7.00 0.43 -23.26
C LEU A 35 -8.18 1.35 -22.95
N THR A 36 -9.35 1.06 -23.52
CA THR A 36 -10.62 1.63 -23.09
C THR A 36 -11.03 1.08 -21.73
N VAL A 37 -11.92 1.79 -21.02
CA VAL A 37 -12.43 1.32 -19.72
C VAL A 37 -13.08 -0.06 -19.78
N ARG A 38 -13.75 -0.40 -20.90
CA ARG A 38 -14.41 -1.70 -21.08
C ARG A 38 -13.41 -2.83 -21.28
N GLU A 39 -12.38 -2.62 -22.09
CA GLU A 39 -11.26 -3.56 -22.28
C GLU A 39 -10.49 -3.78 -20.97
N ARG A 40 -10.25 -2.72 -20.18
CA ARG A 40 -9.65 -2.80 -18.85
C ARG A 40 -10.45 -3.70 -17.91
N ILE A 41 -11.76 -3.49 -17.84
CA ILE A 41 -12.64 -4.31 -16.99
C ILE A 41 -12.61 -5.77 -17.46
N GLU A 42 -12.74 -6.02 -18.76
CA GLU A 42 -12.73 -7.37 -19.33
C GLU A 42 -11.43 -8.12 -19.02
N ARG A 43 -10.27 -7.45 -19.09
CA ARG A 43 -8.96 -8.05 -18.77
C ARG A 43 -8.71 -8.22 -17.27
N LEU A 44 -9.28 -7.35 -16.45
CA LEU A 44 -9.10 -7.40 -14.99
C LEU A 44 -9.88 -8.54 -14.35
N VAL A 45 -11.12 -8.79 -14.77
CA VAL A 45 -12.04 -9.71 -14.09
C VAL A 45 -12.07 -11.08 -14.73
N ASP A 46 -12.66 -12.04 -14.06
CA ASP A 46 -12.86 -13.39 -14.61
C ASP A 46 -13.77 -13.33 -15.84
N LYS A 47 -13.45 -14.14 -16.85
CA LYS A 47 -14.19 -14.18 -18.11
C LYS A 47 -15.70 -14.29 -17.86
N ASP A 48 -16.47 -13.50 -18.58
CA ASP A 48 -17.95 -13.47 -18.53
C ASP A 48 -18.56 -13.20 -17.14
N SER A 49 -17.77 -12.72 -16.17
CA SER A 49 -18.26 -12.44 -14.81
C SER A 49 -18.81 -11.04 -14.62
N PHE A 50 -18.44 -10.08 -15.48
CA PHE A 50 -18.86 -8.68 -15.33
C PHE A 50 -20.35 -8.49 -15.59
N ARG A 51 -21.02 -7.81 -14.67
CA ARG A 51 -22.41 -7.39 -14.78
C ARG A 51 -22.50 -5.91 -14.54
N GLU A 52 -22.61 -5.15 -15.64
CA GLU A 52 -22.70 -3.70 -15.61
C GLU A 52 -23.94 -3.23 -14.87
N ILE A 53 -23.81 -2.16 -14.10
CA ILE A 53 -24.87 -1.46 -13.38
C ILE A 53 -25.01 -0.06 -13.96
N GLY A 54 -26.24 0.34 -14.30
CA GLY A 54 -26.51 1.63 -14.94
C GLY A 54 -25.95 1.70 -16.38
N SER A 55 -26.10 0.64 -17.15
CA SER A 55 -25.58 0.51 -18.53
C SER A 55 -26.14 1.56 -19.50
N ILE A 56 -27.33 2.11 -19.23
CA ILE A 56 -27.97 3.16 -20.03
C ILE A 56 -28.00 4.53 -19.35
N ALA A 57 -27.27 4.67 -18.23
CA ALA A 57 -27.15 5.95 -17.55
C ALA A 57 -26.31 6.92 -18.37
N GLY A 58 -26.84 8.10 -18.63
CA GLY A 58 -26.17 9.10 -19.46
C GLY A 58 -27.06 10.31 -19.71
N LYS A 59 -26.63 11.17 -20.64
CA LYS A 59 -27.38 12.32 -21.10
C LYS A 59 -28.12 11.97 -22.37
N ALA A 60 -29.45 11.85 -22.29
CA ALA A 60 -30.33 11.60 -23.43
C ALA A 60 -30.74 12.92 -24.12
N GLU A 61 -30.88 12.88 -25.42
CA GLU A 61 -31.41 13.96 -26.26
C GLU A 61 -32.62 13.42 -27.02
N TYR A 62 -33.71 14.19 -26.97
CA TYR A 62 -34.99 13.81 -27.57
C TYR A 62 -35.41 14.84 -28.61
N ASP A 63 -36.16 14.42 -29.63
CA ASP A 63 -36.77 15.28 -30.59
C ASP A 63 -38.06 15.97 -30.05
N SER A 64 -38.72 16.73 -30.89
CA SER A 64 -39.97 17.43 -30.55
C SER A 64 -41.17 16.51 -30.28
N LYS A 65 -41.05 15.23 -30.65
CA LYS A 65 -42.08 14.19 -30.40
C LYS A 65 -41.75 13.31 -29.19
N ASN A 66 -40.65 13.63 -28.46
CA ASN A 66 -40.06 12.86 -27.37
C ASN A 66 -39.47 11.52 -27.82
N ASP A 67 -39.09 11.36 -29.09
CA ASP A 67 -38.35 10.21 -29.54
C ASP A 67 -36.85 10.40 -29.25
N LEU A 68 -36.19 9.35 -28.75
CA LEU A 68 -34.75 9.41 -28.42
C LEU A 68 -33.92 9.57 -29.69
N LEU A 69 -33.18 10.68 -29.80
CA LEU A 69 -32.22 10.91 -30.86
C LEU A 69 -30.84 10.35 -30.54
N HIS A 70 -30.35 10.63 -29.35
CA HIS A 70 -29.00 10.24 -28.95
C HIS A 70 -28.90 10.04 -27.45
N LEU A 71 -28.00 9.15 -27.04
CA LEU A 71 -27.67 8.91 -25.63
C LEU A 71 -26.15 8.92 -25.44
N THR A 72 -25.62 10.02 -24.90
CA THR A 72 -24.22 10.09 -24.47
C THR A 72 -24.07 9.39 -23.12
N PRO A 73 -23.24 8.33 -23.02
CA PRO A 73 -23.09 7.61 -21.76
C PRO A 73 -22.48 8.48 -20.66
N ALA A 74 -22.69 8.09 -19.40
CA ALA A 74 -21.88 8.57 -18.30
C ALA A 74 -20.41 8.21 -18.54
N ASN A 75 -19.51 9.06 -18.07
CA ASN A 75 -18.06 8.81 -18.18
C ASN A 75 -17.52 7.83 -17.10
N ALA A 76 -18.37 6.93 -16.61
CA ALA A 76 -18.00 5.88 -15.68
C ALA A 76 -18.74 4.59 -16.01
N VAL A 77 -17.99 3.50 -16.11
CA VAL A 77 -18.50 2.13 -16.25
C VAL A 77 -18.28 1.43 -14.92
N MET A 78 -19.34 0.85 -14.35
CA MET A 78 -19.27 0.18 -13.06
C MET A 78 -20.12 -1.08 -13.03
N GLY A 79 -19.79 -2.00 -12.14
CA GLY A 79 -20.56 -3.22 -11.96
C GLY A 79 -19.97 -4.15 -10.92
N ARG A 80 -20.61 -5.29 -10.81
CA ARG A 80 -20.17 -6.45 -10.05
C ARG A 80 -19.47 -7.44 -10.97
N ALA A 81 -18.45 -8.09 -10.43
CA ALA A 81 -17.67 -9.08 -11.17
C ALA A 81 -17.10 -10.14 -10.22
N LYS A 82 -16.26 -11.01 -10.77
CA LYS A 82 -15.42 -11.92 -9.98
C LYS A 82 -13.96 -11.74 -10.34
N ILE A 83 -13.10 -11.94 -9.37
CA ILE A 83 -11.65 -12.08 -9.52
C ILE A 83 -11.26 -13.35 -8.78
N ASP A 84 -10.69 -14.31 -9.49
CA ASP A 84 -10.32 -15.62 -8.97
C ASP A 84 -11.48 -16.30 -8.21
N GLY A 85 -12.71 -16.22 -8.78
CA GLY A 85 -13.94 -16.74 -8.22
C GLY A 85 -14.60 -15.88 -7.14
N ARG A 86 -13.90 -14.89 -6.57
CA ARG A 86 -14.37 -14.01 -5.49
C ARG A 86 -15.15 -12.82 -6.06
N HIS A 87 -16.30 -12.51 -5.45
CA HIS A 87 -17.09 -11.33 -5.81
C HIS A 87 -16.34 -10.04 -5.51
N VAL A 88 -16.38 -9.11 -6.46
CA VAL A 88 -15.79 -7.77 -6.36
C VAL A 88 -16.72 -6.73 -6.97
N ALA A 89 -16.58 -5.48 -6.53
CA ALA A 89 -17.10 -4.30 -7.20
C ALA A 89 -15.99 -3.66 -8.04
N VAL A 90 -16.33 -3.23 -9.25
CA VAL A 90 -15.39 -2.56 -10.16
C VAL A 90 -16.03 -1.27 -10.65
N THR A 91 -15.24 -0.20 -10.69
CA THR A 91 -15.59 1.06 -11.34
C THR A 91 -14.42 1.55 -12.15
N GLY A 92 -14.68 2.14 -13.32
CA GLY A 92 -13.64 2.69 -14.17
C GLY A 92 -14.09 3.97 -14.88
N ASP A 93 -13.19 4.94 -14.97
CA ASP A 93 -13.43 6.19 -15.67
C ASP A 93 -13.30 5.99 -17.18
N ASP A 94 -14.29 6.47 -17.94
CA ASP A 94 -14.23 6.50 -19.39
C ASP A 94 -13.63 7.84 -19.86
N PHE A 95 -12.35 7.82 -20.16
CA PHE A 95 -11.64 9.01 -20.64
C PHE A 95 -12.10 9.48 -22.02
N THR A 96 -12.70 8.58 -22.81
CA THR A 96 -13.24 8.93 -24.15
C THR A 96 -14.45 9.86 -24.04
N VAL A 97 -15.16 9.85 -22.90
CA VAL A 97 -16.28 10.74 -22.63
C VAL A 97 -15.79 11.97 -21.84
N ARG A 98 -15.62 13.09 -22.52
CA ARG A 98 -15.19 14.37 -21.96
C ARG A 98 -13.90 14.31 -21.11
N GLY A 99 -12.96 13.41 -21.46
CA GLY A 99 -11.69 13.25 -20.75
C GLY A 99 -11.84 12.78 -19.29
N GLY A 100 -12.85 11.99 -18.98
CA GLY A 100 -13.11 11.55 -17.60
C GLY A 100 -13.40 12.70 -16.62
N SER A 101 -13.89 13.85 -17.12
CA SER A 101 -14.12 15.04 -16.29
C SER A 101 -15.29 14.83 -15.32
N ALA A 102 -15.14 15.31 -14.09
CA ALA A 102 -16.13 15.18 -13.01
C ALA A 102 -17.50 15.82 -13.33
N ASP A 103 -17.57 16.76 -14.29
CA ASP A 103 -18.81 17.40 -14.72
C ASP A 103 -19.61 16.60 -15.76
N ALA A 104 -19.02 15.57 -16.35
CA ALA A 104 -19.70 14.61 -17.24
C ALA A 104 -20.24 13.37 -16.50
N THR A 105 -19.92 13.23 -15.22
CA THR A 105 -20.31 12.09 -14.41
C THR A 105 -21.77 12.16 -13.99
N ILE A 106 -22.45 11.02 -14.01
CA ILE A 106 -23.70 10.83 -13.27
C ILE A 106 -23.33 10.50 -11.83
N LYS A 107 -23.36 11.50 -10.96
CA LYS A 107 -22.84 11.45 -9.59
C LYS A 107 -23.39 10.29 -8.75
N GLU A 108 -24.61 9.89 -9.00
CA GLU A 108 -25.27 8.77 -8.35
C GLU A 108 -24.59 7.43 -8.65
N LYS A 109 -23.97 7.27 -9.83
CA LYS A 109 -23.23 6.04 -10.18
C LYS A 109 -22.02 5.85 -9.28
N ASP A 110 -21.18 6.87 -9.13
CA ASP A 110 -19.98 6.80 -8.30
C ASP A 110 -20.33 6.49 -6.84
N LEU A 111 -21.35 7.14 -6.30
CA LEU A 111 -21.80 6.90 -4.94
C LEU A 111 -22.42 5.50 -4.78
N PHE A 112 -23.13 5.02 -5.79
CA PHE A 112 -23.77 3.70 -5.74
C PHE A 112 -22.74 2.60 -5.60
N ILE A 113 -21.67 2.60 -6.40
CA ILE A 113 -20.69 1.51 -6.39
C ILE A 113 -19.87 1.47 -5.10
N GLU A 114 -19.56 2.64 -4.52
CA GLU A 114 -18.91 2.75 -3.20
C GLU A 114 -19.79 2.15 -2.10
N ARG A 115 -21.09 2.50 -2.09
CA ARG A 115 -22.07 1.94 -1.15
C ARG A 115 -22.31 0.45 -1.37
N TYR A 116 -22.42 0.04 -2.63
CA TYR A 116 -22.57 -1.37 -2.98
C TYR A 116 -21.43 -2.20 -2.39
N ALA A 117 -20.19 -1.80 -2.64
CA ALA A 117 -19.02 -2.52 -2.15
C ALA A 117 -19.01 -2.63 -0.62
N ASN A 118 -19.31 -1.52 0.07
CA ASN A 118 -19.38 -1.47 1.54
C ASN A 118 -20.48 -2.40 2.10
N GLN A 119 -21.72 -2.24 1.60
CA GLN A 119 -22.87 -2.96 2.15
C GLN A 119 -22.89 -4.44 1.82
N PHE A 120 -22.37 -4.83 0.64
CA PHE A 120 -22.21 -6.23 0.25
C PHE A 120 -20.87 -6.82 0.67
N ARG A 121 -20.00 -6.03 1.35
CA ARG A 121 -18.72 -6.48 1.93
C ARG A 121 -17.82 -7.16 0.90
N VAL A 122 -17.69 -6.53 -0.28
CA VAL A 122 -16.84 -7.02 -1.37
C VAL A 122 -15.72 -6.04 -1.68
N PRO A 123 -14.53 -6.50 -2.08
CA PRO A 123 -13.44 -5.61 -2.49
C PRO A 123 -13.85 -4.67 -3.61
N LEU A 124 -13.28 -3.46 -3.62
CA LEU A 124 -13.53 -2.44 -4.63
C LEU A 124 -12.26 -2.14 -5.42
N ILE A 125 -12.34 -2.25 -6.74
CA ILE A 125 -11.28 -1.85 -7.65
C ILE A 125 -11.70 -0.61 -8.44
N ARG A 126 -10.85 0.42 -8.41
CA ARG A 126 -11.03 1.68 -9.12
C ARG A 126 -10.02 1.79 -10.26
N LEU A 127 -10.49 1.83 -11.50
CA LEU A 127 -9.70 2.07 -12.72
C LEU A 127 -9.78 3.55 -13.05
N ILE A 128 -8.75 4.31 -12.69
CA ILE A 128 -8.83 5.76 -12.61
C ILE A 128 -8.07 6.40 -13.77
N GLU A 129 -8.79 7.20 -14.55
CA GLU A 129 -8.25 8.04 -15.62
C GLU A 129 -9.15 9.26 -15.82
N GLY A 130 -8.73 10.46 -15.37
CA GLY A 130 -9.61 11.62 -15.48
C GLY A 130 -8.91 12.96 -15.34
N SER A 131 -9.37 13.93 -16.14
CA SER A 131 -8.83 15.30 -16.18
C SER A 131 -9.20 16.17 -14.97
N GLY A 132 -9.91 15.63 -13.99
CA GLY A 132 -10.35 16.38 -12.82
C GLY A 132 -11.44 17.42 -13.12
N GLY A 133 -11.44 18.51 -12.34
CA GLY A 133 -12.49 19.53 -12.39
C GLY A 133 -12.33 20.62 -13.46
N GLY A 134 -11.39 20.48 -14.41
CA GLY A 134 -11.09 21.53 -15.41
C GLY A 134 -12.28 21.94 -16.29
N GLY A 135 -13.19 21.01 -16.58
CA GLY A 135 -14.43 21.28 -17.33
C GLY A 135 -15.43 22.16 -16.60
N SER A 136 -15.36 22.22 -15.26
CA SER A 136 -16.31 22.97 -14.44
C SER A 136 -16.24 24.49 -14.65
N VAL A 137 -15.09 25.03 -15.10
CA VAL A 137 -14.95 26.46 -15.42
C VAL A 137 -15.84 26.82 -16.59
N LYS A 138 -15.92 25.99 -17.65
CA LYS A 138 -16.78 26.21 -18.79
C LYS A 138 -18.27 26.05 -18.44
N THR A 139 -18.60 25.21 -17.48
CA THR A 139 -19.99 25.02 -17.03
C THR A 139 -20.57 26.24 -16.31
N ILE A 140 -19.76 27.20 -15.83
CA ILE A 140 -20.24 28.47 -15.28
C ILE A 140 -21.06 29.26 -16.33
N GLU A 141 -20.62 29.24 -17.57
CA GLU A 141 -21.34 29.92 -18.66
C GLU A 141 -22.70 29.31 -18.96
N THR A 142 -22.79 27.95 -18.92
CA THR A 142 -24.03 27.23 -19.21
C THR A 142 -25.01 27.20 -18.04
N THR A 143 -24.50 27.26 -16.81
CA THR A 143 -25.31 27.22 -15.57
C THR A 143 -25.64 28.63 -15.03
N GLY A 144 -24.93 29.66 -15.52
CA GLY A 144 -25.05 31.02 -15.04
C GLY A 144 -24.57 31.27 -13.62
N ARG A 145 -23.84 30.30 -13.02
CA ARG A 145 -23.34 30.39 -11.63
C ARG A 145 -22.14 29.50 -11.40
N ALA A 146 -21.29 29.90 -10.46
CA ALA A 146 -20.28 29.04 -9.89
C ALA A 146 -20.89 28.08 -8.85
N ASN A 147 -20.33 26.90 -8.74
CA ASN A 147 -20.70 25.92 -7.72
C ASN A 147 -19.78 26.04 -6.49
N VAL A 148 -20.35 25.94 -5.30
CA VAL A 148 -19.55 25.76 -4.07
C VAL A 148 -18.92 24.36 -4.13
N PRO A 149 -17.59 24.23 -3.94
CA PRO A 149 -16.94 22.94 -3.94
C PRO A 149 -17.49 22.02 -2.85
N GLY A 150 -17.68 20.75 -3.19
CA GLY A 150 -18.09 19.71 -2.25
C GLY A 150 -17.65 18.33 -2.75
N VAL A 151 -17.31 17.45 -1.83
CA VAL A 151 -16.85 16.07 -2.12
C VAL A 151 -17.92 15.09 -1.61
N ARG A 152 -19.04 15.04 -2.33
CA ARG A 152 -20.15 14.14 -2.01
C ARG A 152 -19.70 12.68 -2.12
N GLY A 153 -19.99 11.88 -1.11
CA GLY A 153 -19.65 10.46 -1.05
C GLY A 153 -18.24 10.17 -0.53
N TRP A 154 -17.47 11.20 -0.14
CA TRP A 154 -16.14 10.99 0.43
C TRP A 154 -16.19 10.21 1.75
N GLU A 155 -17.26 10.35 2.51
CA GLU A 155 -17.54 9.55 3.70
C GLU A 155 -17.55 8.06 3.40
N MET A 156 -18.04 7.64 2.23
CA MET A 156 -18.01 6.23 1.82
C MET A 156 -16.60 5.77 1.41
N VAL A 157 -15.82 6.63 0.77
CA VAL A 157 -14.40 6.33 0.46
C VAL A 157 -13.65 6.06 1.76
N VAL A 158 -13.82 6.91 2.77
CA VAL A 158 -13.19 6.74 4.10
C VAL A 158 -13.71 5.48 4.79
N ASN A 159 -15.03 5.25 4.82
CA ASN A 159 -15.62 4.05 5.42
C ASN A 159 -15.12 2.76 4.75
N ASN A 160 -14.97 2.76 3.43
CA ASN A 160 -14.46 1.61 2.68
C ASN A 160 -13.03 1.27 3.08
N MET A 161 -12.19 2.24 3.37
CA MET A 161 -10.83 1.99 3.86
C MET A 161 -10.77 1.27 5.21
N GLY A 162 -11.82 1.37 6.03
CA GLY A 162 -11.94 0.62 7.30
C GLY A 162 -12.78 -0.66 7.20
N THR A 163 -13.30 -1.01 6.02
CA THR A 163 -14.30 -2.09 5.90
C THR A 163 -13.96 -3.14 4.85
N ILE A 164 -13.46 -2.75 3.69
CA ILE A 164 -13.20 -3.63 2.55
C ILE A 164 -11.85 -3.34 1.91
N PRO A 165 -11.18 -4.33 1.29
CA PRO A 165 -10.01 -4.07 0.47
C PRO A 165 -10.35 -3.13 -0.70
N THR A 166 -9.55 -2.07 -0.86
CA THR A 166 -9.66 -1.13 -1.97
C THR A 166 -8.36 -1.07 -2.75
N VAL A 167 -8.46 -1.15 -4.08
CA VAL A 167 -7.33 -1.06 -5.01
C VAL A 167 -7.58 0.07 -5.99
N GLY A 168 -6.57 0.90 -6.21
CA GLY A 168 -6.59 1.98 -7.19
C GLY A 168 -5.56 1.74 -8.30
N LEU A 169 -6.01 1.77 -9.55
CA LEU A 169 -5.13 1.67 -10.72
C LEU A 169 -5.19 3.00 -11.49
N GLY A 170 -4.10 3.75 -11.48
CA GLY A 170 -3.90 4.96 -12.27
C GLY A 170 -3.46 4.59 -13.68
N LEU A 171 -4.39 4.63 -14.64
CA LEU A 171 -4.22 4.08 -16.00
C LEU A 171 -4.12 5.17 -17.08
N GLY A 172 -3.88 6.39 -16.65
CA GLY A 172 -3.70 7.56 -17.52
C GLY A 172 -3.43 8.80 -16.70
N SER A 173 -3.77 9.97 -17.23
CA SER A 173 -3.65 11.23 -16.47
C SER A 173 -4.74 11.32 -15.42
N VAL A 174 -4.35 11.48 -14.15
CA VAL A 174 -5.24 11.54 -13.00
C VAL A 174 -5.02 12.86 -12.26
N ALA A 175 -6.07 13.67 -12.10
CA ALA A 175 -5.96 14.96 -11.44
C ALA A 175 -7.08 15.22 -10.42
N GLY A 176 -6.78 16.01 -9.39
CA GLY A 176 -7.76 16.48 -8.41
C GLY A 176 -8.41 15.35 -7.63
N LEU A 177 -9.76 15.24 -7.67
CA LEU A 177 -10.50 14.23 -6.92
C LEU A 177 -10.16 12.79 -7.34
N GLY A 178 -9.85 12.56 -8.62
CA GLY A 178 -9.37 11.26 -9.10
C GLY A 178 -8.05 10.87 -8.43
N ALA A 179 -7.10 11.80 -8.34
CA ALA A 179 -5.83 11.58 -7.63
C ALA A 179 -6.05 11.29 -6.14
N ALA A 180 -6.97 12.00 -5.49
CA ALA A 180 -7.33 11.72 -4.10
C ALA A 180 -7.95 10.33 -3.93
N ARG A 181 -8.82 9.88 -4.86
CA ARG A 181 -9.39 8.51 -4.84
C ARG A 181 -8.34 7.44 -5.10
N LEU A 182 -7.31 7.72 -5.92
CA LEU A 182 -6.20 6.81 -6.15
C LEU A 182 -5.36 6.62 -4.89
N ALA A 183 -5.02 7.73 -4.22
CA ALA A 183 -4.27 7.69 -2.96
C ALA A 183 -5.07 7.10 -1.79
N ALA A 184 -6.42 7.27 -1.77
CA ALA A 184 -7.30 6.72 -0.75
C ALA A 184 -7.66 5.25 -1.04
N THR A 185 -6.64 4.39 -1.12
CA THR A 185 -6.74 2.94 -1.32
C THR A 185 -5.71 2.21 -0.48
N HIS A 186 -5.92 0.92 -0.25
CA HIS A 186 -4.96 0.08 0.47
C HIS A 186 -3.75 -0.28 -0.40
N TYR A 187 -3.96 -0.35 -1.71
CA TYR A 187 -2.91 -0.61 -2.69
C TYR A 187 -3.16 0.17 -3.98
N SER A 188 -2.14 0.85 -4.46
CA SER A 188 -2.23 1.70 -5.64
C SER A 188 -1.10 1.44 -6.63
N VAL A 189 -1.45 1.42 -7.91
CA VAL A 189 -0.51 1.16 -9.02
C VAL A 189 -0.64 2.22 -10.08
N MET A 190 0.46 2.68 -10.64
CA MET A 190 0.50 3.47 -11.88
C MET A 190 1.17 2.66 -12.99
N VAL A 191 0.74 2.90 -14.23
CA VAL A 191 1.42 2.35 -15.42
C VAL A 191 2.40 3.39 -15.93
N LYS A 192 3.68 3.01 -16.05
CA LYS A 192 4.74 3.90 -16.49
C LYS A 192 4.41 4.51 -17.86
N GLU A 193 4.97 5.66 -18.15
CA GLU A 193 4.87 6.40 -19.41
C GLU A 193 3.45 6.87 -19.78
N ILE A 194 2.40 6.05 -19.58
CA ILE A 194 1.03 6.41 -19.95
C ILE A 194 0.25 7.10 -18.83
N SER A 195 0.65 6.92 -17.57
CA SER A 195 -0.03 7.52 -16.43
C SER A 195 0.77 8.62 -15.73
N ALA A 196 0.05 9.56 -15.14
CA ALA A 196 0.62 10.61 -14.30
C ALA A 196 -0.45 11.08 -13.30
N MET A 197 -0.04 11.41 -12.07
CA MET A 197 -0.94 11.82 -10.99
C MET A 197 -0.58 13.23 -10.50
N PHE A 198 -1.58 14.11 -10.36
CA PHE A 198 -1.36 15.51 -9.96
C PHE A 198 -2.43 16.01 -9.00
N VAL A 199 -2.06 17.00 -8.21
CA VAL A 199 -3.03 17.94 -7.61
C VAL A 199 -3.67 18.78 -8.71
N ALA A 200 -2.84 19.38 -9.59
CA ALA A 200 -3.25 20.10 -10.79
C ALA A 200 -2.26 19.79 -11.92
N GLY A 201 -2.77 19.56 -13.13
CA GLY A 201 -1.96 19.19 -14.29
C GLY A 201 -1.09 20.34 -14.85
N PRO A 202 -0.16 20.03 -15.77
CA PRO A 202 0.78 20.98 -16.35
C PRO A 202 0.16 22.30 -16.87
N PRO A 203 -1.02 22.31 -17.54
CA PRO A 203 -1.61 23.58 -18.00
C PRO A 203 -1.88 24.59 -16.89
N VAL A 204 -2.17 24.14 -15.68
CA VAL A 204 -2.40 25.03 -14.53
C VAL A 204 -1.07 25.42 -13.89
N VAL A 205 -0.19 24.45 -13.64
CA VAL A 205 1.10 24.67 -12.97
C VAL A 205 2.01 25.57 -13.81
N ASN A 206 2.06 25.34 -15.12
CA ASN A 206 2.92 26.08 -16.03
C ASN A 206 2.55 27.57 -16.17
N ARG A 207 1.31 27.96 -15.81
CA ARG A 207 0.91 29.38 -15.72
C ARG A 207 1.48 30.08 -14.50
N LEU A 208 1.78 29.32 -13.45
CA LEU A 208 2.23 29.85 -12.14
C LEU A 208 3.73 29.67 -11.94
N SER A 209 4.38 28.84 -12.76
CA SER A 209 5.79 28.48 -12.65
C SER A 209 6.62 29.09 -13.77
N PRO A 210 7.82 29.59 -13.50
CA PRO A 210 8.78 30.00 -14.53
C PRO A 210 9.32 28.80 -15.33
N ARG A 211 9.33 27.59 -14.74
CA ARG A 211 9.70 26.34 -15.40
C ARG A 211 8.48 25.69 -16.02
N GLN A 212 8.63 25.20 -17.23
CA GLN A 212 7.62 24.38 -17.89
C GLN A 212 7.85 22.91 -17.58
N PHE A 213 6.78 22.22 -17.24
CA PHE A 213 6.77 20.81 -16.91
C PHE A 213 5.90 20.06 -17.92
N ASP A 214 6.33 18.90 -18.34
CA ASP A 214 5.46 17.91 -18.94
C ASP A 214 4.73 17.08 -17.86
N LYS A 215 3.99 16.05 -18.28
CA LYS A 215 3.22 15.22 -17.35
C LYS A 215 4.11 14.34 -16.48
N GLN A 216 5.18 13.78 -17.06
CA GLN A 216 6.07 12.88 -16.34
C GLN A 216 6.98 13.65 -15.39
N ASP A 217 7.47 14.83 -15.83
CA ASP A 217 8.26 15.74 -14.99
C ASP A 217 7.51 16.24 -13.74
N LEU A 218 6.17 16.38 -13.84
CA LEU A 218 5.35 16.94 -12.76
C LEU A 218 4.76 15.88 -11.83
N GLY A 219 4.31 14.76 -12.38
CA GLY A 219 3.58 13.76 -11.61
C GLY A 219 3.69 12.35 -12.17
N GLY A 220 4.81 12.04 -12.84
CA GLY A 220 5.12 10.70 -13.32
C GLY A 220 5.32 9.69 -12.19
N TRP A 221 5.36 8.44 -12.54
CA TRP A 221 5.41 7.31 -11.62
C TRP A 221 6.58 7.38 -10.63
N GLU A 222 7.77 7.80 -11.08
CA GLU A 222 8.95 7.85 -10.21
C GLU A 222 8.78 8.88 -9.08
N ILE A 223 8.19 10.04 -9.39
CA ILE A 223 7.90 11.08 -8.40
C ILE A 223 6.90 10.56 -7.38
N GLN A 224 5.80 9.97 -7.84
CA GLN A 224 4.71 9.52 -6.97
C GLN A 224 5.11 8.32 -6.10
N LEU A 225 5.91 7.40 -6.62
CA LEU A 225 6.48 6.29 -5.84
C LEU A 225 7.45 6.78 -4.76
N ARG A 226 8.32 7.73 -5.09
CA ARG A 226 9.29 8.27 -4.13
C ARG A 226 8.63 9.16 -3.07
N ALA A 227 7.51 9.76 -3.41
CA ALA A 227 6.70 10.55 -2.47
C ALA A 227 5.75 9.69 -1.61
N GLY A 228 5.67 8.38 -1.85
CA GLY A 228 4.77 7.48 -1.12
C GLY A 228 3.29 7.65 -1.46
N ALA A 229 2.98 8.35 -2.56
CA ALA A 229 1.60 8.59 -2.99
C ALA A 229 0.98 7.37 -3.68
N ILE A 230 1.81 6.47 -4.23
CA ILE A 230 1.42 5.17 -4.79
C ILE A 230 2.40 4.08 -4.35
N ASP A 231 1.97 2.82 -4.43
CA ASP A 231 2.73 1.68 -3.92
C ASP A 231 3.61 1.01 -4.99
N GLU A 232 3.16 0.98 -6.26
CA GLU A 232 3.86 0.26 -7.34
C GLU A 232 3.70 0.96 -8.69
N ALA A 233 4.65 0.71 -9.60
CA ALA A 233 4.54 1.09 -11.01
C ALA A 233 4.91 -0.09 -11.91
N THR A 234 4.08 -0.33 -12.93
CA THR A 234 4.21 -1.42 -13.88
C THR A 234 4.48 -0.90 -15.28
N ASP A 235 5.02 -1.75 -16.15
CA ASP A 235 5.29 -1.38 -17.54
C ASP A 235 4.02 -1.44 -18.40
N THR A 236 3.07 -2.28 -18.05
CA THR A 236 1.81 -2.49 -18.79
C THR A 236 0.59 -2.44 -17.88
N GLU A 237 -0.60 -2.20 -18.49
CA GLU A 237 -1.88 -2.28 -17.79
C GLU A 237 -2.17 -3.72 -17.32
N ASP A 238 -1.79 -4.73 -18.09
CA ASP A 238 -1.98 -6.15 -17.72
C ASP A 238 -1.16 -6.53 -16.46
N GLU A 239 0.06 -6.01 -16.32
CA GLU A 239 0.84 -6.16 -15.09
C GLU A 239 0.19 -5.47 -13.90
N ALA A 240 -0.43 -4.28 -14.10
CA ALA A 240 -1.17 -3.60 -13.05
C ALA A 240 -2.39 -4.43 -12.61
N PHE A 241 -3.09 -5.06 -13.54
CA PHE A 241 -4.19 -5.98 -13.22
C PHE A 241 -3.70 -7.21 -12.45
N ALA A 242 -2.55 -7.78 -12.83
CA ALA A 242 -1.93 -8.89 -12.11
C ALA A 242 -1.54 -8.50 -10.68
N CYS A 243 -0.97 -7.31 -10.48
CA CYS A 243 -0.68 -6.76 -9.15
C CYS A 243 -1.93 -6.62 -8.29
N ALA A 244 -3.04 -6.09 -8.85
CA ALA A 244 -4.31 -5.96 -8.14
C ALA A 244 -4.87 -7.32 -7.69
N ARG A 245 -4.87 -8.32 -8.60
CA ARG A 245 -5.29 -9.69 -8.28
C ARG A 245 -4.42 -10.29 -7.17
N ARG A 246 -3.09 -10.17 -7.29
CA ARG A 246 -2.13 -10.69 -6.33
C ARG A 246 -2.31 -10.04 -4.95
N PHE A 247 -2.44 -8.72 -4.87
CA PHE A 247 -2.73 -8.03 -3.61
C PHE A 247 -4.00 -8.56 -2.94
N LEU A 248 -5.09 -8.64 -3.69
CA LEU A 248 -6.36 -9.13 -3.18
C LEU A 248 -6.29 -10.59 -2.70
N SER A 249 -5.41 -11.41 -3.26
CA SER A 249 -5.28 -12.83 -2.87
C SER A 249 -4.82 -13.03 -1.42
N TYR A 250 -4.16 -12.04 -0.81
CA TYR A 250 -3.71 -12.11 0.59
C TYR A 250 -4.78 -11.69 1.59
N LEU A 251 -5.83 -11.01 1.13
CA LEU A 251 -6.80 -10.34 1.99
C LEU A 251 -8.17 -11.03 1.99
N PRO A 252 -8.94 -10.91 3.09
CA PRO A 252 -10.34 -11.33 3.10
C PRO A 252 -11.19 -10.42 2.19
N SER A 253 -12.45 -10.75 1.99
CA SER A 253 -13.37 -9.88 1.24
C SER A 253 -13.76 -8.63 2.01
N SER A 254 -13.73 -8.70 3.33
CA SER A 254 -14.03 -7.58 4.23
C SER A 254 -13.41 -7.81 5.60
N VAL A 255 -13.45 -6.81 6.46
CA VAL A 255 -13.03 -6.93 7.87
C VAL A 255 -13.87 -7.91 8.69
N TYR A 256 -15.01 -8.36 8.17
CA TYR A 256 -15.89 -9.35 8.84
C TYR A 256 -15.48 -10.79 8.57
N ASP A 257 -14.44 -11.00 7.78
CA ASP A 257 -13.83 -12.30 7.49
C ASP A 257 -12.36 -12.27 7.89
N VAL A 258 -11.79 -13.44 8.19
CA VAL A 258 -10.34 -13.59 8.36
C VAL A 258 -9.69 -14.03 7.04
N PRO A 259 -8.42 -13.67 6.80
CA PRO A 259 -7.69 -14.17 5.64
C PRO A 259 -7.64 -15.70 5.64
N ALA A 260 -8.03 -16.31 4.53
CA ALA A 260 -8.04 -17.76 4.40
C ALA A 260 -6.63 -18.32 4.17
N ARG A 261 -6.37 -19.52 4.68
CA ARG A 261 -5.20 -20.29 4.30
C ARG A 261 -5.29 -20.66 2.82
N GLY A 262 -4.27 -20.33 2.07
CA GLY A 262 -4.10 -20.73 0.68
C GLY A 262 -3.52 -22.13 0.56
N PRO A 263 -3.25 -22.59 -0.67
CA PRO A 263 -2.53 -23.84 -0.88
C PRO A 263 -1.18 -23.84 -0.17
N VAL A 264 -0.85 -24.95 0.48
CA VAL A 264 0.49 -25.18 1.01
C VAL A 264 1.36 -25.63 -0.15
N THR A 265 2.29 -24.79 -0.55
CA THR A 265 3.14 -25.00 -1.74
C THR A 265 4.62 -25.20 -1.39
N ASP A 266 4.97 -25.11 -0.12
CA ASP A 266 6.36 -25.13 0.34
C ASP A 266 6.48 -25.96 1.63
N ASP A 267 7.61 -26.62 1.82
CA ASP A 267 7.88 -27.44 2.98
C ASP A 267 7.97 -26.57 4.26
N PRO A 268 7.15 -26.79 5.30
CA PRO A 268 7.23 -26.06 6.55
C PRO A 268 8.57 -26.28 7.29
N ASP A 269 9.20 -27.42 7.11
CA ASP A 269 10.48 -27.78 7.72
C ASP A 269 11.69 -27.39 6.84
N ARG A 270 11.49 -26.70 5.73
CA ARG A 270 12.57 -26.24 4.86
C ARG A 270 13.56 -25.40 5.65
N ARG A 271 14.81 -25.86 5.68
CA ARG A 271 15.91 -25.24 6.41
C ARG A 271 16.95 -24.69 5.44
N GLU A 272 17.15 -23.38 5.46
CA GLU A 272 18.02 -22.67 4.54
C GLU A 272 19.40 -22.45 5.16
N GLU A 273 20.39 -23.24 4.75
CA GLU A 273 21.77 -23.16 5.25
C GLU A 273 22.41 -21.78 5.07
N SER A 274 22.06 -21.07 4.02
CA SER A 274 22.56 -19.72 3.74
C SER A 274 22.12 -18.64 4.74
N LEU A 275 21.18 -18.94 5.63
CA LEU A 275 20.82 -18.03 6.72
C LEU A 275 21.88 -18.02 7.82
N PHE A 276 22.69 -19.07 7.95
CA PHE A 276 23.75 -19.17 8.95
C PHE A 276 24.77 -18.02 8.84
N ASP A 277 25.14 -17.63 7.62
CA ASP A 277 26.08 -16.54 7.34
C ASP A 277 25.43 -15.29 6.76
N ALA A 278 24.09 -15.16 6.85
CA ALA A 278 23.36 -14.06 6.24
C ALA A 278 23.70 -12.67 6.83
N ILE A 279 24.06 -12.64 8.12
CA ILE A 279 24.44 -11.41 8.83
C ILE A 279 25.95 -11.34 8.98
N PRO A 280 26.63 -10.32 8.40
CA PRO A 280 28.06 -10.15 8.54
C PRO A 280 28.51 -9.94 9.99
N ARG A 281 29.62 -10.60 10.41
CA ARG A 281 30.22 -10.37 11.72
C ARG A 281 30.78 -8.94 11.88
N ASP A 282 31.32 -8.36 10.78
CA ASP A 282 31.71 -6.94 10.77
C ASP A 282 30.42 -6.09 10.74
N ILE A 283 30.17 -5.39 11.83
CA ILE A 283 28.99 -4.56 12.05
C ILE A 283 28.85 -3.40 11.05
N ARG A 284 29.94 -2.98 10.42
CA ARG A 284 29.96 -1.91 9.42
C ARG A 284 29.52 -2.40 8.04
N LYS A 285 29.53 -3.71 7.80
CA LYS A 285 29.09 -4.29 6.56
C LYS A 285 27.57 -4.39 6.53
N VAL A 286 26.99 -3.96 5.40
CA VAL A 286 25.57 -4.11 5.10
C VAL A 286 25.29 -5.46 4.45
N TYR A 287 24.03 -5.87 4.46
CA TYR A 287 23.55 -7.08 3.79
C TYR A 287 22.20 -6.78 3.14
N ARG A 288 21.72 -7.68 2.28
CA ARG A 288 20.41 -7.55 1.62
C ARG A 288 19.36 -8.31 2.42
N ILE A 289 18.33 -7.61 2.89
CA ILE A 289 17.27 -8.22 3.72
C ILE A 289 16.26 -9.03 2.88
N ARG A 290 15.97 -8.64 1.65
CA ARG A 290 14.97 -9.31 0.79
C ARG A 290 15.25 -10.80 0.58
N PRO A 291 16.49 -11.24 0.27
CA PRO A 291 16.80 -12.67 0.21
C PRO A 291 16.55 -13.42 1.54
N ILE A 292 16.70 -12.77 2.69
CA ILE A 292 16.40 -13.37 3.99
C ILE A 292 14.89 -13.60 4.11
N ILE A 293 14.07 -12.59 3.77
CA ILE A 293 12.61 -12.72 3.77
C ILE A 293 12.18 -13.86 2.85
N GLU A 294 12.64 -13.88 1.60
CA GLU A 294 12.28 -14.89 0.59
C GLU A 294 12.62 -16.32 1.02
N LYS A 295 13.65 -16.50 1.83
CA LYS A 295 14.07 -17.82 2.36
C LYS A 295 13.21 -18.34 3.50
N VAL A 296 12.51 -17.49 4.21
CA VAL A 296 11.73 -17.90 5.39
C VAL A 296 10.22 -17.92 5.13
N VAL A 297 9.73 -17.20 4.12
CA VAL A 297 8.33 -17.30 3.67
C VAL A 297 8.15 -18.37 2.59
N ASP A 298 6.92 -18.67 2.21
CA ASP A 298 6.63 -19.58 1.10
C ASP A 298 7.22 -19.04 -0.19
N GLN A 299 7.89 -19.89 -0.98
CA GLN A 299 8.62 -19.51 -2.17
C GLN A 299 7.75 -18.73 -3.15
N GLY A 300 8.25 -17.57 -3.62
CA GLY A 300 7.54 -16.68 -4.54
C GLY A 300 6.34 -15.93 -3.95
N SER A 301 6.05 -16.12 -2.66
CA SER A 301 4.89 -15.48 -2.04
C SER A 301 5.14 -14.04 -1.60
N PHE A 302 6.38 -13.60 -1.44
CA PHE A 302 6.65 -12.22 -0.99
C PHE A 302 6.20 -11.18 -2.02
N PHE A 303 5.32 -10.28 -1.59
CA PHE A 303 4.75 -9.18 -2.36
C PHE A 303 5.12 -7.86 -1.68
N GLU A 304 6.22 -7.24 -2.13
CA GLU A 304 6.72 -5.99 -1.56
C GLU A 304 5.80 -4.81 -1.94
N MET A 305 5.52 -3.92 -0.99
CA MET A 305 4.70 -2.72 -1.17
C MET A 305 5.53 -1.47 -0.85
N GLY A 306 5.38 -0.40 -1.64
CA GLY A 306 6.05 0.88 -1.42
C GLY A 306 7.57 0.81 -1.47
N LYS A 307 8.13 0.06 -2.41
CA LYS A 307 9.57 -0.25 -2.55
C LYS A 307 10.47 0.99 -2.63
N LEU A 308 10.01 2.08 -3.21
CA LEU A 308 10.82 3.30 -3.40
C LEU A 308 10.58 4.38 -2.34
N TYR A 309 9.60 4.21 -1.46
CA TYR A 309 9.31 5.12 -0.35
C TYR A 309 9.78 4.55 0.98
N GLY A 310 10.31 5.40 1.88
CA GLY A 310 10.75 4.98 3.21
C GLY A 310 11.68 3.76 3.17
N ARG A 311 12.69 3.77 2.32
CA ARG A 311 13.47 2.61 1.86
C ARG A 311 14.24 1.88 2.97
N SER A 312 14.45 2.52 4.13
CA SER A 312 15.09 1.87 5.29
C SER A 312 14.20 0.82 5.96
N VAL A 313 12.92 0.75 5.59
CA VAL A 313 11.99 -0.31 6.00
C VAL A 313 11.35 -0.94 4.77
N VAL A 314 11.44 -2.26 4.68
CA VAL A 314 10.71 -3.09 3.71
C VAL A 314 9.37 -3.45 4.32
N THR A 315 8.30 -3.33 3.53
CA THR A 315 6.95 -3.77 3.88
C THR A 315 6.36 -4.59 2.75
N GLY A 316 5.60 -5.61 3.06
CA GLY A 316 4.96 -6.44 2.05
C GLY A 316 4.09 -7.53 2.65
N LEU A 317 3.34 -8.19 1.79
CA LEU A 317 2.54 -9.35 2.14
C LEU A 317 3.27 -10.62 1.73
N ALA A 318 3.05 -11.70 2.46
CA ALA A 318 3.63 -13.00 2.13
C ALA A 318 2.69 -14.13 2.59
N ARG A 319 3.09 -15.36 2.32
CA ARG A 319 2.48 -16.55 2.91
C ARG A 319 3.52 -17.33 3.67
N VAL A 320 3.10 -17.94 4.76
CA VAL A 320 3.86 -18.92 5.51
C VAL A 320 2.93 -20.10 5.73
N ASP A 321 3.32 -21.27 5.27
CA ASP A 321 2.48 -22.48 5.29
C ASP A 321 1.05 -22.23 4.76
N GLY A 322 1.00 -21.43 3.67
CA GLY A 322 -0.24 -20.98 3.03
C GLY A 322 -0.98 -19.84 3.74
N TRP A 323 -0.68 -19.51 5.00
CA TRP A 323 -1.33 -18.44 5.75
C TRP A 323 -0.82 -17.06 5.32
N PRO A 324 -1.68 -16.10 4.97
CA PRO A 324 -1.27 -14.73 4.67
C PRO A 324 -0.75 -14.02 5.94
N ILE A 325 0.34 -13.30 5.77
CA ILE A 325 0.98 -12.48 6.81
C ILE A 325 1.39 -11.12 6.26
N ALA A 326 1.54 -10.15 7.15
CA ALA A 326 2.17 -8.87 6.90
C ALA A 326 3.65 -8.94 7.33
N VAL A 327 4.58 -8.62 6.44
CA VAL A 327 6.02 -8.68 6.68
C VAL A 327 6.60 -7.29 6.74
N MET A 328 7.29 -6.97 7.82
CA MET A 328 8.16 -5.81 7.97
C MET A 328 9.61 -6.25 8.10
N ALA A 329 10.55 -5.47 7.58
CA ALA A 329 11.96 -5.72 7.81
C ALA A 329 12.76 -4.41 7.71
N SER A 330 13.78 -4.25 8.54
CA SER A 330 14.74 -3.16 8.38
C SER A 330 15.67 -3.44 7.21
N ASP A 331 15.92 -2.44 6.35
CA ASP A 331 16.85 -2.56 5.23
C ASP A 331 18.15 -1.77 5.51
N PRO A 332 19.24 -2.45 5.92
CA PRO A 332 20.47 -1.77 6.28
C PRO A 332 21.20 -1.12 5.08
N MET A 333 20.77 -1.42 3.85
CA MET A 333 21.28 -0.74 2.65
C MET A 333 20.93 0.75 2.62
N PHE A 334 19.92 1.17 3.41
CA PHE A 334 19.47 2.56 3.53
C PHE A 334 19.53 3.00 4.98
N TYR A 335 20.38 3.98 5.25
CA TYR A 335 20.57 4.57 6.61
C TYR A 335 20.83 3.52 7.70
N GLY A 336 21.44 2.37 7.32
CA GLY A 336 21.70 1.27 8.25
C GLY A 336 20.44 0.63 8.87
N GLY A 337 19.26 0.82 8.25
CA GLY A 337 17.97 0.39 8.81
C GLY A 337 17.33 1.41 9.77
N GLY A 338 17.93 2.61 9.91
CA GLY A 338 17.37 3.68 10.74
C GLY A 338 16.05 4.22 10.22
N TRP A 339 15.13 4.58 11.11
CA TRP A 339 13.81 5.07 10.73
C TRP A 339 13.87 6.55 10.37
N THR A 340 13.60 6.87 9.10
CA THR A 340 13.35 8.23 8.61
C THR A 340 11.88 8.61 8.83
N ALA A 341 11.52 9.88 8.62
CA ALA A 341 10.13 10.33 8.67
C ALA A 341 9.26 9.55 7.65
N ASP A 342 9.78 9.35 6.43
CA ASP A 342 9.10 8.59 5.38
C ASP A 342 8.93 7.11 5.77
N ALA A 343 9.95 6.50 6.38
CA ALA A 343 9.87 5.12 6.88
C ALA A 343 8.80 5.00 7.97
N CYS A 344 8.69 5.99 8.87
CA CYS A 344 7.65 6.01 9.90
C CYS A 344 6.25 6.08 9.30
N GLN A 345 6.02 6.95 8.30
CA GLN A 345 4.73 7.05 7.61
C GLN A 345 4.37 5.74 6.87
N LYS A 346 5.36 5.13 6.21
CA LYS A 346 5.19 3.82 5.57
C LYS A 346 4.81 2.73 6.57
N VAL A 347 5.50 2.66 7.71
CA VAL A 347 5.20 1.72 8.80
C VAL A 347 3.79 1.94 9.34
N GLU A 348 3.40 3.19 9.63
CA GLU A 348 2.06 3.53 10.11
C GLU A 348 0.98 2.99 9.17
N ARG A 349 1.05 3.34 7.88
CA ARG A 349 0.08 2.90 6.86
C ARG A 349 0.03 1.38 6.70
N PHE A 350 1.20 0.73 6.72
CA PHE A 350 1.30 -0.72 6.57
C PHE A 350 0.73 -1.48 7.77
N VAL A 351 1.04 -1.03 8.98
CA VAL A 351 0.51 -1.61 10.22
C VAL A 351 -0.99 -1.42 10.33
N ASP A 352 -1.50 -0.24 9.94
CA ASP A 352 -2.95 0.01 9.84
C ASP A 352 -3.63 -0.98 8.87
N THR A 353 -2.99 -1.26 7.72
CA THR A 353 -3.50 -2.25 6.74
C THR A 353 -3.53 -3.65 7.33
N ALA A 354 -2.45 -4.07 8.00
CA ALA A 354 -2.36 -5.38 8.65
C ALA A 354 -3.44 -5.53 9.74
N GLN A 355 -3.61 -4.51 10.58
CA GLN A 355 -4.63 -4.46 11.61
C GLN A 355 -6.04 -4.52 11.03
N THR A 356 -6.30 -3.73 9.96
CA THR A 356 -7.62 -3.65 9.32
C THR A 356 -8.06 -5.01 8.77
N PHE A 357 -7.15 -5.78 8.18
CA PHE A 357 -7.47 -7.06 7.55
C PHE A 357 -7.01 -8.29 8.34
N HIS A 358 -6.75 -8.13 9.64
CA HIS A 358 -6.45 -9.23 10.56
C HIS A 358 -5.24 -10.08 10.15
N LEU A 359 -4.22 -9.46 9.55
CA LEU A 359 -2.98 -10.13 9.18
C LEU A 359 -2.02 -10.17 10.36
N PRO A 360 -1.52 -11.35 10.77
CA PRO A 360 -0.41 -11.42 11.70
C PRO A 360 0.81 -10.69 11.14
N VAL A 361 1.56 -10.01 12.00
CA VAL A 361 2.74 -9.24 11.60
C VAL A 361 4.01 -10.00 11.96
N VAL A 362 4.91 -10.11 11.00
CA VAL A 362 6.27 -10.62 11.18
C VAL A 362 7.26 -9.50 10.94
N TYR A 363 8.16 -9.25 11.91
CA TYR A 363 9.16 -8.19 11.78
C TYR A 363 10.60 -8.69 11.96
N PHE A 364 11.42 -8.52 10.92
CA PHE A 364 12.88 -8.73 10.98
C PHE A 364 13.57 -7.42 11.34
N CYS A 365 13.92 -7.28 12.62
CA CYS A 365 14.43 -6.04 13.18
C CYS A 365 15.95 -5.94 13.05
N ASP A 366 16.40 -4.87 12.38
CA ASP A 366 17.78 -4.37 12.36
C ASP A 366 17.73 -2.84 12.35
N CYS A 367 17.30 -2.26 13.48
CA CYS A 367 17.02 -0.83 13.62
C CYS A 367 17.99 -0.17 14.61
N PRO A 368 18.92 0.67 14.14
CA PRO A 368 19.85 1.40 15.02
C PRO A 368 19.21 2.58 15.75
N GLY A 369 17.93 2.88 15.48
CA GLY A 369 17.21 4.03 16.04
C GLY A 369 16.52 4.86 14.96
N PHE A 370 15.95 5.99 15.37
CA PHE A 370 15.53 7.05 14.43
C PHE A 370 16.77 7.68 13.76
N LEU A 371 16.57 8.14 12.51
CA LEU A 371 17.61 8.93 11.85
C LEU A 371 17.82 10.24 12.64
N ILE A 372 19.07 10.58 12.85
CA ILE A 372 19.49 11.77 13.61
C ILE A 372 20.11 12.82 12.69
N GLY A 373 20.17 14.06 13.15
CA GLY A 373 20.77 15.18 12.44
C GLY A 373 19.75 16.20 11.95
N LEU A 374 20.23 17.36 11.50
CA LEU A 374 19.40 18.53 11.20
C LEU A 374 18.28 18.23 10.18
N GLU A 375 18.57 17.48 9.13
CA GLU A 375 17.55 17.16 8.10
C GLU A 375 16.50 16.19 8.63
N ALA A 376 16.85 15.27 9.51
CA ALA A 376 15.90 14.41 10.19
C ALA A 376 14.97 15.23 11.10
N GLU A 377 15.52 16.19 11.87
CA GLU A 377 14.71 17.08 12.71
C GLU A 377 13.76 17.95 11.87
N LYS A 378 14.25 18.53 10.76
CA LYS A 378 13.42 19.31 9.83
C LYS A 378 12.28 18.50 9.22
N SER A 379 12.48 17.19 8.97
CA SER A 379 11.45 16.29 8.46
C SER A 379 10.39 15.91 9.51
N GLY A 380 10.58 16.30 10.76
CA GLY A 380 9.68 15.98 11.87
C GLY A 380 9.70 14.50 12.26
N VAL A 381 10.87 13.84 12.17
CA VAL A 381 11.04 12.40 12.39
C VAL A 381 10.43 11.94 13.72
N ILE A 382 10.57 12.71 14.80
CA ILE A 382 9.99 12.35 16.11
C ILE A 382 8.47 12.26 16.05
N ARG A 383 7.80 13.23 15.43
CA ARG A 383 6.32 13.18 15.30
C ARG A 383 5.86 12.02 14.45
N GLN A 384 6.52 11.77 13.32
CA GLN A 384 6.20 10.63 12.48
C GLN A 384 6.50 9.30 13.19
N GLY A 385 7.59 9.24 13.96
CA GLY A 385 7.92 8.10 14.79
C GLY A 385 6.85 7.79 15.85
N VAL A 386 6.35 8.82 16.54
CA VAL A 386 5.24 8.64 17.50
C VAL A 386 3.97 8.13 16.82
N ARG A 387 3.67 8.58 15.61
CA ARG A 387 2.52 8.07 14.83
C ARG A 387 2.68 6.58 14.49
N ALA A 388 3.86 6.19 13.98
CA ALA A 388 4.17 4.78 13.70
C ALA A 388 4.08 3.90 14.95
N MET A 389 4.67 4.36 16.06
CA MET A 389 4.57 3.65 17.35
C MET A 389 3.12 3.55 17.82
N SER A 390 2.34 4.61 17.69
CA SER A 390 0.92 4.60 18.07
C SER A 390 0.15 3.57 17.26
N ALA A 391 0.38 3.48 15.95
CA ALA A 391 -0.22 2.45 15.11
C ALA A 391 0.14 1.04 15.61
N MET A 392 1.41 0.79 15.90
CA MET A 392 1.88 -0.51 16.40
C MET A 392 1.27 -0.88 17.74
N PHE A 393 1.25 0.05 18.71
CA PHE A 393 0.69 -0.19 20.05
C PHE A 393 -0.84 -0.30 20.06
N GLN A 394 -1.51 0.15 19.02
CA GLN A 394 -2.95 -0.02 18.81
C GLN A 394 -3.32 -1.38 18.19
N THR A 395 -2.35 -2.13 17.66
CA THR A 395 -2.63 -3.42 17.01
C THR A 395 -3.16 -4.46 17.98
N THR A 396 -4.08 -5.27 17.49
CA THR A 396 -4.60 -6.46 18.19
C THR A 396 -4.25 -7.75 17.47
N VAL A 397 -3.68 -7.66 16.28
CA VAL A 397 -3.20 -8.83 15.53
C VAL A 397 -1.96 -9.44 16.20
N PRO A 398 -1.75 -10.77 16.08
CA PRO A 398 -0.54 -11.41 16.57
C PRO A 398 0.74 -10.88 15.92
N TRP A 399 1.81 -10.80 16.72
CA TRP A 399 3.14 -10.35 16.26
C TRP A 399 4.19 -11.43 16.54
N CYS A 400 5.10 -11.61 15.57
CA CYS A 400 6.33 -12.37 15.72
C CYS A 400 7.51 -11.51 15.26
N SER A 401 8.46 -11.24 16.16
CA SER A 401 9.61 -10.39 15.88
C SER A 401 10.90 -11.18 16.01
N PHE A 402 11.80 -10.98 15.05
CA PHE A 402 13.17 -11.50 15.08
C PHE A 402 14.15 -10.34 15.13
N ILE A 403 14.90 -10.20 16.22
CA ILE A 403 16.01 -9.25 16.29
C ILE A 403 17.20 -9.90 15.60
N ILE A 404 17.38 -9.58 14.32
CA ILE A 404 18.40 -10.23 13.49
C ILE A 404 19.77 -9.52 13.60
N ARG A 405 19.81 -8.23 13.99
CA ARG A 405 21.04 -7.51 14.31
C ARG A 405 20.79 -6.40 15.33
N ASN A 406 20.38 -5.19 14.94
CA ASN A 406 20.27 -4.04 15.81
C ASN A 406 18.84 -3.81 16.31
N ALA A 407 18.67 -3.45 17.59
CA ALA A 407 17.42 -2.92 18.15
C ALA A 407 17.77 -1.84 19.18
N PHE A 408 17.99 -0.59 18.72
CA PHE A 408 18.44 0.48 19.58
C PHE A 408 17.43 1.62 19.69
N GLY A 409 17.41 2.24 20.87
CA GLY A 409 16.61 3.42 21.15
C GLY A 409 15.12 3.19 20.99
N VAL A 410 14.38 4.28 20.82
CA VAL A 410 12.91 4.24 20.76
C VAL A 410 12.40 3.52 19.50
N ALA A 411 13.03 3.75 18.34
CA ALA A 411 12.62 3.06 17.11
C ALA A 411 12.95 1.56 17.17
N GLY A 412 14.08 1.17 17.78
CA GLY A 412 14.41 -0.24 18.03
C GLY A 412 13.45 -0.89 19.04
N ALA A 413 12.95 -0.15 20.03
CA ALA A 413 11.93 -0.64 20.96
C ALA A 413 10.58 -0.89 20.28
N ALA A 414 10.33 -0.22 19.16
CA ALA A 414 9.13 -0.43 18.34
C ALA A 414 9.25 -1.66 17.40
N HIS A 415 9.87 -2.75 17.86
CA HIS A 415 9.92 -4.01 17.10
C HIS A 415 8.70 -4.90 17.35
N GLN A 416 7.84 -4.56 18.29
CA GLN A 416 6.60 -5.26 18.63
C GLN A 416 5.62 -4.33 19.35
N ASN A 417 4.38 -4.78 19.54
CA ASN A 417 3.45 -4.14 20.47
C ASN A 417 3.77 -4.55 21.90
N GLY A 418 4.53 -3.74 22.64
CA GLY A 418 4.93 -4.04 24.02
C GLY A 418 3.78 -4.07 25.03
N GLY A 419 2.57 -3.68 24.66
CA GLY A 419 1.36 -3.77 25.48
C GLY A 419 0.67 -5.14 25.43
N ARG A 420 1.16 -6.08 24.61
CA ARG A 420 0.59 -7.40 24.40
C ARG A 420 1.65 -8.49 24.44
N LEU A 421 1.25 -9.72 24.65
CA LEU A 421 2.13 -10.87 24.49
C LEU A 421 2.40 -11.10 23.00
N ASN A 422 3.67 -11.18 22.64
CA ASN A 422 4.14 -11.42 21.28
C ASN A 422 5.17 -12.54 21.28
N TRP A 423 5.43 -13.13 20.11
CA TRP A 423 6.57 -14.02 19.92
C TRP A 423 7.79 -13.17 19.57
N ARG A 424 8.86 -13.26 20.37
CA ARG A 424 10.08 -12.49 20.18
C ARG A 424 11.30 -13.37 20.27
N TYR A 425 12.06 -13.39 19.19
CA TYR A 425 13.28 -14.18 19.05
C TYR A 425 14.45 -13.27 18.70
N ALA A 426 15.66 -13.74 18.98
CA ALA A 426 16.87 -13.12 18.47
C ALA A 426 17.74 -14.14 17.74
N TRP A 427 18.43 -13.66 16.71
CA TRP A 427 19.57 -14.39 16.18
C TRP A 427 20.81 -14.14 17.03
N PRO A 428 21.86 -15.01 17.00
CA PRO A 428 23.10 -14.79 17.74
C PRO A 428 23.83 -13.50 17.39
N SER A 429 23.50 -12.90 16.24
CA SER A 429 23.99 -11.58 15.79
C SER A 429 23.23 -10.40 16.42
N GLY A 430 22.20 -10.66 17.22
CA GLY A 430 21.35 -9.65 17.85
C GLY A 430 22.11 -8.76 18.84
N ARG A 431 21.83 -7.44 18.79
CA ARG A 431 22.39 -6.42 19.67
C ARG A 431 21.31 -5.38 19.98
N TRP A 432 21.24 -4.94 21.23
CA TRP A 432 20.24 -3.96 21.65
C TRP A 432 20.72 -3.06 22.77
N GLY A 433 19.95 -2.03 23.07
CA GLY A 433 20.23 -1.06 24.14
C GLY A 433 19.58 0.29 23.89
N SER A 434 19.81 1.23 24.80
CA SER A 434 19.30 2.60 24.65
C SER A 434 20.01 3.35 23.52
N LEU A 435 21.31 3.13 23.34
CA LEU A 435 22.16 3.72 22.31
C LEU A 435 23.18 2.70 21.81
N PRO A 436 23.63 2.77 20.55
CA PRO A 436 24.84 2.10 20.09
C PRO A 436 26.05 2.50 20.93
N LEU A 437 26.97 1.57 21.17
CA LEU A 437 28.17 1.85 21.99
C LEU A 437 29.02 2.98 21.43
N GLU A 438 29.12 3.05 20.12
CA GLU A 438 29.94 4.01 19.38
C GLU A 438 29.63 5.48 19.70
N GLY A 439 28.36 5.80 20.02
CA GLY A 439 27.97 7.13 20.50
C GLY A 439 27.78 7.20 22.01
N GLY A 440 27.44 6.10 22.65
CA GLY A 440 27.15 6.02 24.08
C GLY A 440 28.39 6.14 24.97
N ILE A 441 29.52 5.58 24.55
CA ILE A 441 30.78 5.63 25.31
C ILE A 441 31.28 7.06 25.47
N GLU A 442 31.26 7.85 24.40
CA GLU A 442 31.67 9.26 24.44
C GLU A 442 30.83 10.08 25.44
N ALA A 443 29.54 9.81 25.51
CA ALA A 443 28.63 10.50 26.42
C ALA A 443 28.80 10.04 27.89
N ALA A 444 28.85 8.70 28.09
CA ALA A 444 28.84 8.10 29.44
C ALA A 444 30.20 8.12 30.14
N TYR A 445 31.30 8.01 29.39
CA TYR A 445 32.66 7.90 29.92
C TYR A 445 33.54 9.13 29.60
N ARG A 446 32.94 10.28 29.36
CA ARG A 446 33.64 11.52 28.96
C ARG A 446 34.78 11.87 29.93
N ALA A 447 34.53 11.84 31.22
CA ALA A 447 35.52 12.15 32.25
C ALA A 447 36.71 11.18 32.22
N ASP A 448 36.44 9.87 32.07
CA ASP A 448 37.47 8.83 31.98
C ASP A 448 38.31 8.97 30.71
N LEU A 449 37.68 9.31 29.60
CA LEU A 449 38.33 9.54 28.32
C LEU A 449 39.20 10.79 28.31
N ASP A 450 38.73 11.87 28.94
CA ASP A 450 39.45 13.14 29.01
C ASP A 450 40.62 13.07 29.98
N ALA A 451 40.56 12.20 31.00
CA ALA A 451 41.65 11.96 31.97
C ALA A 451 42.70 10.96 31.47
N ALA A 452 42.43 10.21 30.42
CA ALA A 452 43.32 9.14 29.92
C ALA A 452 44.51 9.73 29.14
N PRO A 453 45.74 9.22 29.32
CA PRO A 453 46.91 9.63 28.53
C PRO A 453 46.77 9.32 27.02
N ASP A 454 46.08 8.24 26.69
CA ASP A 454 45.70 7.87 25.33
C ASP A 454 44.19 7.64 25.31
N ARG A 455 43.47 8.64 24.80
CA ARG A 455 42.01 8.63 24.67
C ARG A 455 41.51 7.50 23.78
N LYS A 456 42.26 7.18 22.71
CA LYS A 456 41.87 6.12 21.75
C LYS A 456 42.01 4.74 22.40
N ALA A 457 43.15 4.46 23.02
CA ALA A 457 43.37 3.19 23.71
C ALA A 457 42.34 3.00 24.84
N LYS A 458 41.99 4.06 25.56
CA LYS A 458 40.97 4.01 26.61
C LYS A 458 39.56 3.77 26.04
N MET A 459 39.22 4.34 24.88
CA MET A 459 37.99 4.08 24.18
C MET A 459 37.89 2.58 23.78
N GLU A 460 38.95 2.04 23.17
CA GLU A 460 39.02 0.64 22.76
C GLU A 460 38.89 -0.33 23.96
N GLU A 461 39.55 -0.04 25.09
CA GLU A 461 39.43 -0.80 26.34
C GLU A 461 37.99 -0.84 26.85
N ILE A 462 37.32 0.32 26.89
CA ILE A 462 35.94 0.44 27.37
C ILE A 462 35.02 -0.30 26.40
N GLU A 463 35.19 -0.15 25.09
CA GLU A 463 34.41 -0.81 24.07
C GLU A 463 34.52 -2.34 24.17
N GLU A 464 35.74 -2.87 24.28
CA GLU A 464 35.98 -4.30 24.43
C GLU A 464 35.29 -4.86 25.70
N ARG A 465 35.44 -4.16 26.83
CA ARG A 465 34.80 -4.53 28.09
C ARG A 465 33.27 -4.56 27.97
N LEU A 466 32.67 -3.51 27.39
CA LEU A 466 31.22 -3.43 27.21
C LEU A 466 30.70 -4.45 26.18
N ASN A 467 31.47 -4.73 25.14
CA ASN A 467 31.12 -5.74 24.15
C ASN A 467 30.98 -7.16 24.78
N LYS A 468 31.84 -7.49 25.76
CA LYS A 468 31.70 -8.74 26.51
C LYS A 468 30.41 -8.79 27.36
N LEU A 469 29.97 -7.64 27.86
CA LEU A 469 28.77 -7.53 28.71
C LEU A 469 27.46 -7.52 27.91
N ARG A 470 27.46 -7.00 26.70
CA ARG A 470 26.24 -6.89 25.86
C ARG A 470 25.95 -8.12 25.00
N SER A 471 26.54 -9.26 25.34
CA SER A 471 26.20 -10.53 24.66
C SER A 471 24.69 -10.81 24.74
N PRO A 472 24.01 -11.16 23.62
CA PRO A 472 22.59 -11.46 23.66
C PRO A 472 22.24 -12.60 24.62
N PHE A 473 23.16 -13.55 24.85
CA PHE A 473 22.97 -14.65 25.79
C PHE A 473 22.75 -14.15 27.22
N ARG A 474 23.43 -13.09 27.66
CA ARG A 474 23.22 -12.51 28.99
C ARG A 474 21.82 -11.93 29.20
N SER A 475 21.21 -11.43 28.13
CA SER A 475 19.82 -10.96 28.18
C SER A 475 18.84 -12.14 28.19
N ALA A 476 19.14 -13.22 27.49
CA ALA A 476 18.33 -14.44 27.51
C ALA A 476 18.39 -15.13 28.90
N GLU A 477 19.56 -15.18 29.53
CA GLU A 477 19.75 -15.69 30.89
C GLU A 477 18.86 -14.98 31.93
N THR A 478 18.47 -13.75 31.69
CA THR A 478 17.60 -12.92 32.54
C THR A 478 16.19 -12.75 31.98
N PHE A 479 15.85 -13.47 30.93
CA PHE A 479 14.55 -13.47 30.27
C PHE A 479 14.14 -12.10 29.69
N TRP A 480 15.13 -11.26 29.30
CA TRP A 480 14.88 -10.02 28.55
C TRP A 480 14.65 -10.24 27.06
N ILE A 481 14.95 -11.44 26.56
CA ILE A 481 14.58 -11.98 25.27
C ILE A 481 14.10 -13.41 25.50
N GLU A 482 13.02 -13.81 24.88
CA GLU A 482 12.37 -15.08 25.14
C GLU A 482 13.22 -16.25 24.66
N GLU A 483 13.89 -16.14 23.48
CA GLU A 483 14.75 -17.20 22.98
C GLU A 483 15.77 -16.66 21.97
N ILE A 484 16.95 -17.27 21.95
CA ILE A 484 17.95 -17.10 20.90
C ILE A 484 17.94 -18.35 20.03
N ILE A 485 17.76 -18.18 18.73
CA ILE A 485 17.54 -19.27 17.80
C ILE A 485 18.66 -19.40 16.76
N ASP A 486 18.83 -20.59 16.23
CA ASP A 486 19.57 -20.77 14.97
C ASP A 486 18.81 -20.05 13.83
N PRO A 487 19.44 -19.15 13.08
CA PRO A 487 18.78 -18.45 11.97
C PRO A 487 18.07 -19.37 10.97
N ARG A 488 18.56 -20.60 10.80
CA ARG A 488 18.00 -21.61 9.91
C ARG A 488 16.66 -22.18 10.39
N ASP A 489 16.34 -22.04 11.67
CA ASP A 489 15.06 -22.50 12.25
C ASP A 489 13.95 -21.45 12.13
N THR A 490 14.25 -20.25 11.59
CA THR A 490 13.30 -19.12 11.49
C THR A 490 12.02 -19.52 10.77
N ARG A 491 12.10 -20.26 9.64
CA ARG A 491 10.92 -20.68 8.89
C ARG A 491 10.01 -21.61 9.72
N ARG A 492 10.57 -22.61 10.37
CA ARG A 492 9.81 -23.55 11.20
C ARG A 492 9.03 -22.81 12.31
N ILE A 493 9.71 -21.87 13.00
CA ILE A 493 9.08 -21.04 14.03
C ILE A 493 7.95 -20.19 13.44
N LEU A 494 8.12 -19.65 12.23
CA LEU A 494 7.07 -18.91 11.55
C LEU A 494 5.86 -19.78 11.20
N CYS A 495 6.07 -21.02 10.76
CA CYS A 495 4.98 -21.97 10.50
C CYS A 495 4.20 -22.29 11.80
N GLU A 496 4.88 -22.53 12.90
CA GLU A 496 4.26 -22.70 14.22
C GLU A 496 3.50 -21.44 14.66
N PHE A 497 4.11 -20.26 14.47
CA PHE A 497 3.48 -18.97 14.81
C PHE A 497 2.17 -18.75 14.06
N VAL A 498 2.14 -18.95 12.75
CA VAL A 498 0.93 -18.67 11.95
C VAL A 498 -0.20 -19.64 12.29
N ASP A 499 0.11 -20.88 12.65
CA ASP A 499 -0.86 -21.87 13.10
C ASP A 499 -1.50 -21.47 14.44
N VAL A 500 -0.68 -21.03 15.40
CA VAL A 500 -1.16 -20.53 16.71
C VAL A 500 -1.90 -19.20 16.55
N ALA A 501 -1.47 -18.34 15.62
CA ALA A 501 -2.10 -17.07 15.36
C ALA A 501 -3.46 -17.19 14.67
N ALA A 502 -3.67 -18.23 13.86
CA ALA A 502 -4.88 -18.38 13.04
C ALA A 502 -6.20 -18.33 13.85
N PRO A 503 -6.38 -19.07 14.94
CA PRO A 503 -7.64 -19.07 15.69
C PRO A 503 -7.87 -17.83 16.57
N VAL A 504 -6.83 -17.03 16.85
CA VAL A 504 -6.96 -15.86 17.75
C VAL A 504 -7.16 -14.54 17.01
N ARG A 505 -7.26 -14.57 15.68
CA ARG A 505 -7.57 -13.39 14.88
C ARG A 505 -9.03 -12.99 15.07
N GLY A 506 -9.26 -11.77 15.52
CA GLY A 506 -10.60 -11.20 15.62
C GLY A 506 -11.19 -10.86 14.23
N VAL A 507 -12.49 -10.67 14.16
CA VAL A 507 -13.22 -10.16 13.00
C VAL A 507 -13.96 -8.88 13.36
N GLY A 508 -14.26 -8.07 12.36
CA GLY A 508 -14.96 -6.80 12.51
C GLY A 508 -14.05 -5.59 12.33
N PRO A 509 -14.65 -4.39 12.29
CA PRO A 509 -13.90 -3.16 12.11
C PRO A 509 -12.86 -2.95 13.21
N SER A 510 -11.69 -2.44 12.84
CA SER A 510 -10.71 -1.95 13.80
C SER A 510 -11.28 -0.78 14.60
N THR A 511 -10.90 -0.67 15.87
CA THR A 511 -11.20 0.51 16.70
C THR A 511 -10.46 1.76 16.23
N HIS A 512 -9.45 1.59 15.41
CA HIS A 512 -8.65 2.66 14.81
C HIS A 512 -8.80 2.61 13.30
N TRP A 513 -9.04 3.79 12.70
CA TRP A 513 -9.27 3.91 11.28
C TRP A 513 -7.97 3.78 10.49
N MET A 514 -8.06 3.12 9.33
CA MET A 514 -7.00 3.09 8.34
C MET A 514 -6.70 4.51 7.83
N ARG A 515 -5.44 4.90 7.90
CA ARG A 515 -4.92 6.16 7.35
C ARG A 515 -4.32 5.89 5.97
N PRO A 516 -4.72 6.64 4.93
CA PRO A 516 -4.22 6.46 3.57
C PRO A 516 -2.75 6.89 3.41
#